data_4e2099c353a7e14eaddd1cee377eaf22
#
_entry.id   4e2099c353a7e14eaddd1cee377eaf22
#
_cell.length_a   1.000
_cell.length_b   1.000
_cell.length_c   1.000
_cell.angle_alpha   90.00
_cell.angle_beta   90.00
_cell.angle_gamma   90.00
#
_symmetry.space_group_name_H-M   'P 1'
#
loop_
_entity.id
_entity.type
_entity.pdbx_description
1 polymer ?
#
loop_
_entity_poly.entity_id
_entity_poly.type
_entity_poly.pdbx_seq_one_letter_code
_entity_poly.pdbx_strand_id
1 'polypeptide(L)'
;MTAPAAEGIATKGFATHGPEAKFEPFEFARRAVGPYDVLIEIEYAGICHSDIHLAKDEWHDLMPAMYPMVPGHEIVGRVTQVGDAVTKFSVGDVAGIGCFVDSCRECVACGSGVEQYCMNGMAMTYNGTEMDRTTPTYGGYSKHYVIDENYALKVRATGELSGVAPLLCAGITTYSPLKKFNVGPGQRVGVVGLGGLGHMAVKIAKAMGAEVTVFSTSPGKAEDAGKLGAEKFVVTIDPENLAPLANSFNLIIDTVSANHDLNPYINMVGLNGVLVVVGMPELPATIHQASLIMGNKSIAGSLIGGIAETQEMLDFCAEHGVVADVEVISPAQIEEAYDRTIKADVRYRFVIDMKNA
;
A
#
# COMPACT_ATOMS: atom_id res chain seq x y z
N MET A 1 6.73 -41.74 17.18
CA MET A 1 7.21 -41.57 15.79
C MET A 1 6.81 -40.16 15.37
N THR A 2 7.76 -39.24 15.35
CA THR A 2 7.52 -37.89 14.83
C THR A 2 7.34 -38.04 13.33
N ALA A 3 6.22 -37.51 12.79
CA ALA A 3 6.04 -37.42 11.35
C ALA A 3 7.25 -36.68 10.73
N PRO A 4 7.74 -37.09 9.55
CA PRO A 4 8.80 -36.34 8.88
C PRO A 4 8.32 -34.91 8.70
N ALA A 5 9.21 -33.94 8.96
CA ALA A 5 8.92 -32.54 8.66
C ALA A 5 8.54 -32.44 7.17
N ALA A 6 7.39 -31.84 6.88
CA ALA A 6 6.97 -31.65 5.51
C ALA A 6 8.05 -30.81 4.79
N GLU A 7 8.43 -31.25 3.56
CA GLU A 7 9.40 -30.53 2.76
C GLU A 7 8.87 -29.13 2.41
N GLY A 8 9.73 -28.11 2.53
CA GLY A 8 9.38 -26.73 2.17
C GLY A 8 9.08 -26.58 0.68
N ILE A 9 8.38 -25.54 0.31
CA ILE A 9 8.02 -25.22 -1.08
C ILE A 9 9.21 -24.52 -1.76
N ALA A 10 9.89 -25.19 -2.66
CA ALA A 10 10.95 -24.60 -3.48
C ALA A 10 10.39 -23.42 -4.29
N THR A 11 11.07 -22.30 -4.24
CA THR A 11 10.61 -21.05 -4.84
C THR A 11 11.78 -20.32 -5.48
N LYS A 12 11.48 -19.61 -6.57
CA LYS A 12 12.40 -18.70 -7.26
C LYS A 12 11.88 -17.27 -7.15
N GLY A 13 12.78 -16.31 -7.09
CA GLY A 13 12.46 -14.90 -7.06
C GLY A 13 13.64 -14.05 -7.47
N PHE A 14 13.55 -12.77 -7.14
CA PHE A 14 14.59 -11.78 -7.41
C PHE A 14 14.95 -11.10 -6.10
N ALA A 15 16.21 -11.19 -5.69
CA ALA A 15 16.70 -10.60 -4.45
C ALA A 15 17.77 -9.56 -4.72
N THR A 16 17.83 -8.54 -3.82
CA THR A 16 19.02 -7.73 -3.65
C THR A 16 19.82 -8.21 -2.45
N HIS A 17 21.14 -8.10 -2.52
CA HIS A 17 22.08 -8.53 -1.48
C HIS A 17 22.71 -7.38 -0.71
N GLY A 18 22.25 -6.15 -0.96
CA GLY A 18 22.74 -4.93 -0.31
C GLY A 18 22.15 -3.69 -0.94
N PRO A 19 22.32 -2.50 -0.31
CA PRO A 19 21.66 -1.26 -0.73
C PRO A 19 22.07 -0.78 -2.12
N GLU A 20 23.26 -1.13 -2.58
CA GLU A 20 23.80 -0.80 -3.91
C GLU A 20 23.79 -1.99 -4.87
N ALA A 21 23.35 -3.18 -4.43
CA ALA A 21 23.34 -4.38 -5.25
C ALA A 21 22.13 -4.39 -6.19
N LYS A 22 22.32 -4.97 -7.37
CA LYS A 22 21.21 -5.18 -8.31
C LYS A 22 20.37 -6.38 -7.90
N PHE A 23 19.16 -6.45 -8.43
CA PHE A 23 18.32 -7.63 -8.29
C PHE A 23 18.85 -8.77 -9.13
N GLU A 24 19.02 -9.92 -8.50
CA GLU A 24 19.49 -11.17 -9.12
C GLU A 24 18.49 -12.30 -8.89
N PRO A 25 18.44 -13.31 -9.79
CA PRO A 25 17.68 -14.52 -9.53
C PRO A 25 18.12 -15.16 -8.20
N PHE A 26 17.15 -15.51 -7.38
CA PHE A 26 17.37 -16.07 -6.04
C PHE A 26 16.46 -17.27 -5.81
N GLU A 27 17.05 -18.38 -5.39
CA GLU A 27 16.33 -19.61 -5.06
C GLU A 27 16.28 -19.78 -3.55
N PHE A 28 15.10 -20.06 -3.03
CA PHE A 28 14.86 -20.28 -1.60
C PHE A 28 13.68 -21.25 -1.39
N ALA A 29 13.43 -21.61 -0.15
CA ALA A 29 12.25 -22.41 0.20
C ALA A 29 11.32 -21.61 1.11
N ARG A 30 10.02 -21.65 0.82
CA ARG A 30 8.96 -21.29 1.76
C ARG A 30 8.74 -22.44 2.73
N ARG A 31 8.14 -22.15 3.88
CA ARG A 31 7.66 -23.21 4.77
C ARG A 31 6.65 -24.12 4.06
N ALA A 32 6.46 -25.31 4.57
CA ALA A 32 5.42 -26.20 4.08
C ALA A 32 4.03 -25.62 4.34
N VAL A 33 3.05 -26.04 3.53
CA VAL A 33 1.65 -25.67 3.71
C VAL A 33 1.11 -26.35 4.98
N GLY A 34 0.79 -25.55 5.99
CA GLY A 34 0.17 -26.01 7.22
C GLY A 34 -1.36 -26.18 7.10
N PRO A 35 -2.04 -26.65 8.16
CA PRO A 35 -3.48 -26.94 8.11
C PRO A 35 -4.36 -25.74 7.69
N TYR A 36 -4.00 -24.54 8.08
CA TYR A 36 -4.75 -23.30 7.80
C TYR A 36 -4.13 -22.45 6.69
N ASP A 37 -3.13 -22.97 5.98
CA ASP A 37 -2.41 -22.20 4.98
C ASP A 37 -2.97 -22.40 3.57
N VAL A 38 -2.76 -21.37 2.76
CA VAL A 38 -2.91 -21.44 1.32
C VAL A 38 -1.55 -21.20 0.64
N LEU A 39 -1.28 -21.96 -0.40
CA LEU A 39 -0.17 -21.72 -1.32
C LEU A 39 -0.69 -20.92 -2.51
N ILE A 40 -0.09 -19.77 -2.73
CA ILE A 40 -0.44 -18.88 -3.83
C ILE A 40 0.69 -18.88 -4.84
N GLU A 41 0.38 -19.19 -6.09
CA GLU A 41 1.25 -18.92 -7.24
C GLU A 41 1.03 -17.46 -7.66
N ILE A 42 2.10 -16.67 -7.56
CA ILE A 42 2.03 -15.21 -7.77
C ILE A 42 1.96 -14.93 -9.27
N GLU A 43 0.94 -14.18 -9.69
CA GLU A 43 0.79 -13.70 -11.06
C GLU A 43 1.34 -12.28 -11.23
N TYR A 44 1.10 -11.41 -10.23
CA TYR A 44 1.50 -10.01 -10.26
C TYR A 44 2.01 -9.53 -8.90
N ALA A 45 3.07 -8.72 -8.93
CA ALA A 45 3.61 -8.04 -7.77
C ALA A 45 3.80 -6.55 -8.07
N GLY A 46 3.13 -5.66 -7.32
CA GLY A 46 3.29 -4.23 -7.46
C GLY A 46 4.62 -3.73 -6.90
N ILE A 47 5.11 -2.61 -7.45
CA ILE A 47 6.27 -1.88 -6.94
C ILE A 47 5.79 -0.67 -6.14
N CYS A 48 6.17 -0.60 -4.88
CA CYS A 48 5.92 0.53 -3.99
C CYS A 48 7.22 1.31 -3.70
N HIS A 49 7.10 2.60 -3.35
CA HIS A 49 8.24 3.38 -2.85
C HIS A 49 8.87 2.74 -1.61
N SER A 50 8.07 2.07 -0.77
CA SER A 50 8.58 1.33 0.40
C SER A 50 9.51 0.20 0.01
N ASP A 51 9.29 -0.47 -1.13
CA ASP A 51 10.20 -1.50 -1.64
C ASP A 51 11.57 -0.90 -1.96
N ILE A 52 11.58 0.32 -2.52
CA ILE A 52 12.80 1.06 -2.88
C ILE A 52 13.55 1.49 -1.63
N HIS A 53 12.85 2.14 -0.69
CA HIS A 53 13.45 2.61 0.57
C HIS A 53 14.07 1.46 1.38
N LEU A 54 13.38 0.32 1.47
CA LEU A 54 13.88 -0.86 2.19
C LEU A 54 15.03 -1.54 1.43
N ALA A 55 14.92 -1.72 0.11
CA ALA A 55 15.99 -2.32 -0.68
C ALA A 55 17.28 -1.50 -0.64
N LYS A 56 17.19 -0.18 -0.51
CA LYS A 56 18.32 0.76 -0.42
C LYS A 56 18.73 1.09 1.02
N ASP A 57 18.07 0.47 2.02
CA ASP A 57 18.30 0.73 3.46
C ASP A 57 18.16 2.21 3.87
N GLU A 58 17.34 2.98 3.15
CA GLU A 58 17.11 4.41 3.41
C GLU A 58 16.35 4.64 4.73
N TRP A 59 15.64 3.64 5.24
CA TRP A 59 14.95 3.66 6.53
C TRP A 59 15.70 2.95 7.65
N HIS A 60 17.03 2.86 7.56
CA HIS A 60 17.88 2.11 8.49
C HIS A 60 17.55 2.34 9.97
N ASP A 61 17.40 3.60 10.37
CA ASP A 61 17.14 3.96 11.77
C ASP A 61 15.75 3.52 12.28
N LEU A 62 14.77 3.37 11.38
CA LEU A 62 13.41 2.96 11.72
C LEU A 62 13.20 1.48 11.49
N MET A 63 13.71 0.96 10.37
CA MET A 63 13.44 -0.38 9.87
C MET A 63 14.63 -0.85 9.02
N PRO A 64 15.71 -1.33 9.67
CA PRO A 64 16.93 -1.74 8.97
C PRO A 64 16.66 -2.86 7.97
N ALA A 65 17.35 -2.81 6.83
CA ALA A 65 17.20 -3.79 5.77
C ALA A 65 17.80 -5.16 6.15
N MET A 66 17.11 -6.22 5.83
CA MET A 66 17.54 -7.61 5.99
C MET A 66 17.87 -8.20 4.63
N TYR A 67 19.15 -8.52 4.39
CA TYR A 67 19.60 -9.14 3.15
C TYR A 67 19.95 -10.62 3.32
N PRO A 68 19.77 -11.49 2.27
CA PRO A 68 19.17 -11.16 0.97
C PRO A 68 17.70 -10.76 1.10
N MET A 69 17.28 -9.72 0.37
CA MET A 69 15.91 -9.23 0.41
C MET A 69 15.20 -9.53 -0.91
N VAL A 70 14.04 -10.17 -0.81
CA VAL A 70 13.06 -10.29 -1.90
C VAL A 70 11.90 -9.37 -1.55
N PRO A 71 11.77 -8.18 -2.18
CA PRO A 71 10.70 -7.23 -1.89
C PRO A 71 9.33 -7.66 -2.42
N GLY A 72 8.35 -6.77 -2.26
CA GLY A 72 7.00 -6.88 -2.81
C GLY A 72 5.97 -7.26 -1.76
N HIS A 73 5.03 -6.34 -1.52
CA HIS A 73 3.93 -6.48 -0.57
C HIS A 73 2.57 -6.12 -1.20
N GLU A 74 2.51 -6.15 -2.51
CA GLU A 74 1.32 -5.92 -3.33
C GLU A 74 1.14 -7.12 -4.26
N ILE A 75 0.66 -8.24 -3.71
CA ILE A 75 0.72 -9.54 -4.37
C ILE A 75 -0.68 -10.00 -4.78
N VAL A 76 -0.85 -10.39 -6.03
CA VAL A 76 -2.05 -11.08 -6.51
C VAL A 76 -1.65 -12.34 -7.26
N GLY A 77 -2.35 -13.43 -6.98
CA GLY A 77 -2.07 -14.71 -7.62
C GLY A 77 -3.20 -15.71 -7.42
N ARG A 78 -2.94 -16.97 -7.77
CA ARG A 78 -3.90 -18.07 -7.68
C ARG A 78 -3.52 -19.05 -6.59
N VAL A 79 -4.53 -19.48 -5.84
CA VAL A 79 -4.39 -20.57 -4.88
C VAL A 79 -4.17 -21.87 -5.63
N THR A 80 -3.03 -22.51 -5.37
CA THR A 80 -2.65 -23.80 -5.99
C THR A 80 -2.72 -24.97 -5.03
N GLN A 81 -2.68 -24.70 -3.71
CA GLN A 81 -2.85 -25.70 -2.66
C GLN A 81 -3.50 -25.07 -1.44
N VAL A 82 -4.29 -25.83 -0.72
CA VAL A 82 -4.91 -25.44 0.57
C VAL A 82 -4.62 -26.51 1.61
N GLY A 83 -4.45 -26.07 2.87
CA GLY A 83 -4.36 -26.98 4.02
C GLY A 83 -5.71 -27.62 4.38
N ASP A 84 -5.69 -28.71 5.12
CA ASP A 84 -6.88 -29.53 5.40
C ASP A 84 -7.95 -28.81 6.24
N ALA A 85 -7.58 -27.75 6.97
CA ALA A 85 -8.48 -26.95 7.80
C ALA A 85 -8.90 -25.63 7.15
N VAL A 86 -8.42 -25.33 5.94
CA VAL A 86 -8.78 -24.11 5.20
C VAL A 86 -10.26 -24.15 4.81
N THR A 87 -10.95 -23.06 5.08
CA THR A 87 -12.39 -22.90 4.79
C THR A 87 -12.70 -21.70 3.91
N LYS A 88 -11.81 -20.72 3.90
CA LYS A 88 -11.99 -19.45 3.19
C LYS A 88 -11.66 -19.56 1.69
N PHE A 89 -10.74 -20.45 1.30
CA PHE A 89 -10.23 -20.56 -0.07
C PHE A 89 -10.37 -21.97 -0.64
N SER A 90 -10.43 -22.04 -1.95
CA SER A 90 -10.35 -23.27 -2.76
C SER A 90 -9.23 -23.13 -3.80
N VAL A 91 -8.68 -24.26 -4.26
CA VAL A 91 -7.73 -24.25 -5.38
C VAL A 91 -8.38 -23.62 -6.62
N GLY A 92 -7.65 -22.68 -7.24
CA GLY A 92 -8.11 -21.88 -8.38
C GLY A 92 -8.66 -20.50 -8.00
N ASP A 93 -8.97 -20.24 -6.72
CA ASP A 93 -9.39 -18.90 -6.26
C ASP A 93 -8.27 -17.87 -6.51
N VAL A 94 -8.67 -16.63 -6.77
CA VAL A 94 -7.73 -15.50 -6.81
C VAL A 94 -7.57 -14.95 -5.41
N ALA A 95 -6.33 -14.82 -4.98
CA ALA A 95 -5.98 -14.31 -3.66
C ALA A 95 -4.99 -13.14 -3.73
N GLY A 96 -5.09 -12.24 -2.76
CA GLY A 96 -4.17 -11.12 -2.56
C GLY A 96 -3.43 -11.23 -1.23
N ILE A 97 -2.22 -10.67 -1.18
CA ILE A 97 -1.43 -10.49 0.04
C ILE A 97 -0.97 -9.05 0.09
N GLY A 98 -1.26 -8.38 1.21
CA GLY A 98 -0.89 -6.98 1.46
C GLY A 98 0.45 -6.84 2.20
N CYS A 99 0.56 -5.80 3.02
CA CYS A 99 1.82 -5.39 3.64
C CYS A 99 2.28 -6.29 4.79
N PHE A 100 1.43 -7.14 5.35
CA PHE A 100 1.77 -8.06 6.44
C PHE A 100 1.02 -9.39 6.29
N VAL A 101 1.58 -10.44 6.86
CA VAL A 101 1.16 -11.83 6.66
C VAL A 101 0.78 -12.55 7.94
N ASP A 102 1.01 -11.93 9.09
CA ASP A 102 0.56 -12.41 10.40
C ASP A 102 0.66 -11.32 11.47
N SER A 103 0.07 -11.56 12.63
CA SER A 103 0.19 -10.75 13.85
C SER A 103 0.03 -11.65 15.09
N CYS A 104 0.12 -11.10 16.32
CA CYS A 104 -0.03 -11.93 17.51
C CYS A 104 -1.45 -12.46 17.76
N ARG A 105 -2.47 -11.90 17.09
CA ARG A 105 -3.88 -12.30 17.12
C ARG A 105 -4.60 -12.13 18.47
N GLU A 106 -3.91 -11.72 19.55
CA GLU A 106 -4.42 -11.68 20.92
C GLU A 106 -4.40 -10.30 21.59
N CYS A 107 -3.56 -9.36 21.11
CA CYS A 107 -3.49 -8.03 21.70
C CYS A 107 -4.72 -7.18 21.34
N VAL A 108 -4.88 -6.04 22.03
CA VAL A 108 -6.03 -5.13 21.85
C VAL A 108 -6.14 -4.67 20.38
N ALA A 109 -5.03 -4.38 19.71
CA ALA A 109 -5.04 -3.96 18.31
C ALA A 109 -5.56 -5.08 17.40
N CYS A 110 -5.04 -6.31 17.55
CA CYS A 110 -5.50 -7.47 16.79
C CYS A 110 -6.97 -7.79 17.05
N GLY A 111 -7.39 -7.78 18.33
CA GLY A 111 -8.80 -8.01 18.68
C GLY A 111 -9.77 -6.93 18.21
N SER A 112 -9.25 -5.75 17.83
CA SER A 112 -10.02 -4.64 17.27
C SER A 112 -10.01 -4.57 15.74
N GLY A 113 -9.36 -5.53 15.07
CA GLY A 113 -9.26 -5.56 13.59
C GLY A 113 -8.32 -4.51 12.99
N VAL A 114 -7.34 -4.08 13.77
CA VAL A 114 -6.28 -3.14 13.35
C VAL A 114 -4.90 -3.79 13.56
N GLU A 115 -4.72 -4.96 12.97
CA GLU A 115 -3.57 -5.84 13.12
C GLU A 115 -2.26 -5.16 12.70
N GLN A 116 -2.32 -4.16 11.81
CA GLN A 116 -1.18 -3.35 11.41
C GLN A 116 -0.54 -2.58 12.58
N TYR A 117 -1.27 -2.43 13.69
CA TYR A 117 -0.79 -1.83 14.93
C TYR A 117 -0.55 -2.89 16.03
N CYS A 118 -0.29 -4.13 15.64
CA CYS A 118 -0.04 -5.22 16.59
C CYS A 118 1.01 -4.82 17.63
N MET A 119 0.66 -4.90 18.92
CA MET A 119 1.55 -4.48 20.01
C MET A 119 2.80 -5.34 20.16
N ASN A 120 2.75 -6.58 19.64
CA ASN A 120 3.87 -7.52 19.60
C ASN A 120 4.64 -7.49 18.26
N GLY A 121 4.31 -6.52 17.39
CA GLY A 121 4.81 -6.42 16.03
C GLY A 121 4.12 -7.39 15.06
N MET A 122 3.68 -6.89 13.92
CA MET A 122 3.17 -7.72 12.82
C MET A 122 4.32 -8.43 12.10
N ALA A 123 4.04 -9.55 11.44
CA ALA A 123 4.95 -10.18 10.48
C ALA A 123 4.77 -9.49 9.13
N MET A 124 5.76 -8.71 8.71
CA MET A 124 5.74 -8.05 7.41
C MET A 124 5.87 -9.05 6.27
N THR A 125 5.31 -8.75 5.11
CA THR A 125 5.34 -9.62 3.92
C THR A 125 6.76 -9.88 3.43
N TYR A 126 7.69 -8.97 3.70
CA TYR A 126 9.13 -9.12 3.49
C TYR A 126 9.90 -8.23 4.47
N ASN A 127 11.22 -8.29 4.44
CA ASN A 127 12.12 -7.53 5.33
C ASN A 127 11.83 -7.78 6.81
N GLY A 128 11.55 -9.01 7.18
CA GLY A 128 11.24 -9.39 8.56
C GLY A 128 11.26 -10.90 8.75
N THR A 129 10.58 -11.33 9.79
CA THR A 129 10.39 -12.75 10.10
C THR A 129 8.90 -13.05 10.28
N GLU A 130 8.54 -14.31 10.12
CA GLU A 130 7.25 -14.81 10.59
C GLU A 130 7.10 -14.62 12.12
N MET A 131 5.92 -14.90 12.68
CA MET A 131 5.69 -14.70 14.12
C MET A 131 6.54 -15.61 15.03
N ASP A 132 7.21 -16.62 14.46
CA ASP A 132 8.23 -17.43 15.14
C ASP A 132 9.53 -16.69 15.45
N ARG A 133 9.70 -15.48 14.87
CA ARG A 133 10.86 -14.59 15.00
C ARG A 133 12.18 -15.18 14.47
N THR A 134 12.10 -16.21 13.63
CA THR A 134 13.27 -16.90 13.06
C THR A 134 13.16 -17.14 11.56
N THR A 135 11.98 -17.47 11.04
CA THR A 135 11.76 -17.74 9.63
C THR A 135 11.69 -16.43 8.84
N PRO A 136 12.64 -16.15 7.90
CA PRO A 136 12.62 -14.92 7.13
C PRO A 136 11.36 -14.81 6.25
N THR A 137 10.79 -13.61 6.16
CA THR A 137 9.76 -13.32 5.16
C THR A 137 10.39 -12.77 3.89
N TYR A 138 10.00 -13.34 2.76
CA TYR A 138 10.37 -12.91 1.42
C TYR A 138 9.12 -12.49 0.65
N GLY A 139 9.19 -11.40 -0.08
CA GLY A 139 8.02 -10.78 -0.72
C GLY A 139 7.60 -11.38 -2.05
N GLY A 140 6.81 -10.58 -2.75
CA GLY A 140 6.12 -10.97 -3.98
C GLY A 140 6.97 -10.96 -5.24
N TYR A 141 8.23 -10.49 -5.19
CA TYR A 141 9.12 -10.65 -6.35
C TYR A 141 9.60 -12.10 -6.43
N SER A 142 8.68 -13.03 -6.27
CA SER A 142 8.89 -14.48 -6.25
C SER A 142 7.67 -15.23 -6.81
N LYS A 143 7.85 -16.52 -7.11
CA LYS A 143 6.80 -17.35 -7.74
C LYS A 143 5.68 -17.77 -6.78
N HIS A 144 5.99 -18.00 -5.51
CA HIS A 144 5.05 -18.59 -4.58
C HIS A 144 5.04 -17.86 -3.24
N TYR A 145 3.89 -17.88 -2.57
CA TYR A 145 3.76 -17.46 -1.17
C TYR A 145 2.91 -18.48 -0.40
N VAL A 146 3.33 -18.83 0.82
CA VAL A 146 2.54 -19.63 1.77
C VAL A 146 2.05 -18.70 2.88
N ILE A 147 0.76 -18.65 3.10
CA ILE A 147 0.14 -17.70 4.05
C ILE A 147 -1.06 -18.36 4.73
N ASP A 148 -1.28 -18.02 6.01
CA ASP A 148 -2.51 -18.37 6.73
C ASP A 148 -3.74 -17.76 6.04
N GLU A 149 -4.82 -18.53 5.88
CA GLU A 149 -6.05 -18.08 5.21
C GLU A 149 -6.65 -16.80 5.82
N ASN A 150 -6.41 -16.54 7.11
CA ASN A 150 -6.92 -15.35 7.78
C ASN A 150 -6.21 -14.06 7.35
N TYR A 151 -5.00 -14.15 6.81
CA TYR A 151 -4.22 -13.03 6.29
C TYR A 151 -4.22 -12.94 4.77
N ALA A 152 -4.68 -13.98 4.08
CA ALA A 152 -4.95 -13.93 2.65
C ALA A 152 -6.27 -13.23 2.37
N LEU A 153 -6.34 -12.46 1.28
CA LEU A 153 -7.47 -11.63 0.89
C LEU A 153 -8.12 -12.20 -0.37
N LYS A 154 -9.45 -12.30 -0.39
CA LYS A 154 -10.18 -12.71 -1.59
C LYS A 154 -10.20 -11.58 -2.61
N VAL A 155 -9.78 -11.88 -3.82
CA VAL A 155 -9.86 -10.93 -4.95
C VAL A 155 -10.99 -11.34 -5.88
N ARG A 156 -11.96 -10.45 -6.04
CA ARG A 156 -13.00 -10.64 -7.07
C ARG A 156 -12.39 -10.28 -8.42
N ALA A 157 -12.22 -11.28 -9.27
CA ALA A 157 -11.64 -11.12 -10.61
C ALA A 157 -12.66 -10.42 -11.54
N THR A 158 -12.69 -9.10 -11.57
CA THR A 158 -13.54 -8.29 -12.46
C THR A 158 -12.77 -7.62 -13.59
N GLY A 159 -11.56 -8.10 -13.94
CA GLY A 159 -10.72 -7.51 -14.97
C GLY A 159 -9.27 -7.99 -14.88
N GLU A 160 -8.35 -7.16 -15.36
CA GLU A 160 -6.92 -7.45 -15.27
C GLU A 160 -6.43 -7.34 -13.82
N LEU A 161 -5.88 -8.43 -13.31
CA LEU A 161 -5.38 -8.54 -11.93
C LEU A 161 -4.19 -7.62 -11.64
N SER A 162 -3.45 -7.20 -12.68
CA SER A 162 -2.34 -6.26 -12.54
C SER A 162 -2.74 -4.96 -11.86
N GLY A 163 -3.91 -4.39 -12.19
CA GLY A 163 -4.43 -3.18 -11.55
C GLY A 163 -4.93 -3.39 -10.12
N VAL A 164 -5.12 -4.64 -9.68
CA VAL A 164 -5.56 -4.98 -8.31
C VAL A 164 -4.38 -5.03 -7.35
N ALA A 165 -3.20 -5.47 -7.80
CA ALA A 165 -2.03 -5.62 -6.93
C ALA A 165 -1.71 -4.34 -6.11
N PRO A 166 -1.66 -3.13 -6.68
CA PRO A 166 -1.39 -1.92 -5.90
C PRO A 166 -2.50 -1.54 -4.91
N LEU A 167 -3.72 -2.06 -5.04
CA LEU A 167 -4.77 -1.82 -4.05
C LEU A 167 -4.38 -2.33 -2.66
N LEU A 168 -3.58 -3.39 -2.61
CA LEU A 168 -3.16 -4.05 -1.37
C LEU A 168 -2.19 -3.22 -0.51
N CYS A 169 -1.68 -2.11 -1.05
CA CYS A 169 -0.92 -1.11 -0.30
C CYS A 169 -1.49 0.29 -0.54
N ALA A 170 -1.38 0.84 -1.77
CA ALA A 170 -1.83 2.20 -2.07
C ALA A 170 -3.36 2.35 -1.92
N GLY A 171 -4.13 1.33 -2.29
CA GLY A 171 -5.58 1.32 -2.11
C GLY A 171 -5.98 1.40 -0.65
N ILE A 172 -5.53 0.46 0.17
CA ILE A 172 -5.90 0.42 1.60
C ILE A 172 -5.36 1.63 2.37
N THR A 173 -4.13 2.08 2.08
CA THR A 173 -3.52 3.26 2.73
C THR A 173 -4.37 4.52 2.53
N THR A 174 -5.03 4.65 1.39
CA THR A 174 -5.88 5.80 1.09
C THR A 174 -7.35 5.56 1.45
N TYR A 175 -7.86 4.34 1.36
CA TYR A 175 -9.21 3.97 1.75
C TYR A 175 -9.46 4.12 3.25
N SER A 176 -8.56 3.58 4.08
CA SER A 176 -8.70 3.54 5.53
C SER A 176 -8.99 4.93 6.14
N PRO A 177 -8.18 5.99 5.90
CA PRO A 177 -8.50 7.30 6.43
C PRO A 177 -9.76 7.93 5.82
N LEU A 178 -10.04 7.73 4.53
CA LEU A 178 -11.26 8.24 3.90
C LEU A 178 -12.51 7.64 4.57
N LYS A 179 -12.50 6.33 4.83
CA LYS A 179 -13.56 5.64 5.56
C LYS A 179 -13.64 6.10 7.02
N LYS A 180 -12.50 6.14 7.74
CA LYS A 180 -12.43 6.53 9.15
C LYS A 180 -13.04 7.90 9.41
N PHE A 181 -12.88 8.83 8.50
CA PHE A 181 -13.43 10.19 8.60
C PHE A 181 -14.74 10.37 7.82
N ASN A 182 -15.41 9.26 7.47
CA ASN A 182 -16.74 9.22 6.85
C ASN A 182 -16.84 10.06 5.56
N VAL A 183 -15.84 9.96 4.69
CA VAL A 183 -15.87 10.64 3.39
C VAL A 183 -17.04 10.11 2.56
N GLY A 184 -17.79 11.02 1.93
CA GLY A 184 -18.98 10.68 1.15
C GLY A 184 -19.55 11.89 0.41
N PRO A 185 -20.79 11.78 -0.12
CA PRO A 185 -21.44 12.84 -0.88
C PRO A 185 -21.55 14.15 -0.10
N GLY A 186 -21.26 15.27 -0.78
CA GLY A 186 -21.27 16.61 -0.20
C GLY A 186 -20.02 16.99 0.59
N GLN A 187 -19.04 16.09 0.70
CA GLN A 187 -17.76 16.41 1.33
C GLN A 187 -16.72 16.82 0.29
N ARG A 188 -15.87 17.76 0.68
CA ARG A 188 -14.75 18.26 -0.12
C ARG A 188 -13.46 17.64 0.40
N VAL A 189 -12.79 16.88 -0.47
CA VAL A 189 -11.54 16.17 -0.17
C VAL A 189 -10.40 16.79 -0.95
N GLY A 190 -9.32 17.15 -0.26
CA GLY A 190 -8.06 17.54 -0.86
C GLY A 190 -7.11 16.36 -0.94
N VAL A 191 -6.43 16.18 -2.07
CA VAL A 191 -5.37 15.17 -2.23
C VAL A 191 -4.07 15.89 -2.55
N VAL A 192 -3.09 15.82 -1.65
CA VAL A 192 -1.77 16.43 -1.82
C VAL A 192 -0.84 15.41 -2.46
N GLY A 193 -0.32 15.75 -3.63
CA GLY A 193 0.47 14.85 -4.46
C GLY A 193 -0.38 14.00 -5.40
N LEU A 194 0.12 13.80 -6.62
CA LEU A 194 -0.49 12.91 -7.62
C LEU A 194 0.57 11.93 -8.12
N GLY A 195 0.82 10.94 -7.30
CA GLY A 195 1.71 9.80 -7.53
C GLY A 195 0.98 8.50 -7.26
N GLY A 196 1.75 7.46 -6.88
CA GLY A 196 1.22 6.11 -6.63
C GLY A 196 0.11 6.03 -5.56
N LEU A 197 0.21 6.78 -4.46
CA LEU A 197 -0.86 6.90 -3.45
C LEU A 197 -1.95 7.89 -3.90
N GLY A 198 -1.54 9.07 -4.38
CA GLY A 198 -2.48 10.15 -4.69
C GLY A 198 -3.49 9.78 -5.77
N HIS A 199 -3.10 9.02 -6.82
CA HIS A 199 -4.07 8.61 -7.84
C HIS A 199 -5.14 7.66 -7.27
N MET A 200 -4.78 6.77 -6.31
CA MET A 200 -5.74 5.92 -5.61
C MET A 200 -6.64 6.73 -4.69
N ALA A 201 -6.08 7.72 -3.95
CA ALA A 201 -6.87 8.62 -3.12
C ALA A 201 -7.95 9.36 -3.93
N VAL A 202 -7.59 9.85 -5.12
CA VAL A 202 -8.55 10.51 -6.04
C VAL A 202 -9.65 9.54 -6.47
N LYS A 203 -9.28 8.37 -6.99
CA LYS A 203 -10.26 7.37 -7.48
C LYS A 203 -11.20 6.89 -6.38
N ILE A 204 -10.67 6.58 -5.20
CA ILE A 204 -11.46 6.07 -4.07
C ILE A 204 -12.36 7.18 -3.50
N ALA A 205 -11.85 8.38 -3.23
CA ALA A 205 -12.66 9.49 -2.74
C ALA A 205 -13.80 9.85 -3.72
N LYS A 206 -13.51 9.83 -5.02
CA LYS A 206 -14.52 10.01 -6.06
C LYS A 206 -15.59 8.92 -6.05
N ALA A 207 -15.18 7.65 -5.92
CA ALA A 207 -16.11 6.53 -5.83
C ALA A 207 -16.97 6.59 -4.56
N MET A 208 -16.45 7.16 -3.46
CA MET A 208 -17.22 7.46 -2.24
C MET A 208 -18.20 8.65 -2.41
N GLY A 209 -18.13 9.39 -3.54
CA GLY A 209 -19.04 10.50 -3.85
C GLY A 209 -18.56 11.88 -3.40
N ALA A 210 -17.30 12.02 -3.00
CA ALA A 210 -16.73 13.31 -2.59
C ALA A 210 -16.40 14.22 -3.79
N GLU A 211 -16.34 15.54 -3.53
CA GLU A 211 -15.75 16.53 -4.43
C GLU A 211 -14.23 16.54 -4.21
N VAL A 212 -13.47 16.10 -5.21
CA VAL A 212 -12.01 15.94 -5.08
C VAL A 212 -11.24 17.10 -5.71
N THR A 213 -10.32 17.69 -4.94
CA THR A 213 -9.34 18.65 -5.42
C THR A 213 -7.93 18.10 -5.27
N VAL A 214 -7.15 18.08 -6.35
CA VAL A 214 -5.75 17.65 -6.33
C VAL A 214 -4.83 18.87 -6.18
N PHE A 215 -3.84 18.75 -5.30
CA PHE A 215 -2.76 19.71 -5.08
C PHE A 215 -1.45 19.12 -5.58
N SER A 216 -0.78 19.81 -6.48
CA SER A 216 0.49 19.34 -7.05
C SER A 216 1.41 20.49 -7.44
N THR A 217 2.71 20.27 -7.30
CA THR A 217 3.73 21.19 -7.82
C THR A 217 3.91 21.10 -9.35
N SER A 218 3.37 20.07 -10.01
CA SER A 218 3.58 19.76 -11.43
C SER A 218 2.35 20.12 -12.26
N PRO A 219 2.32 21.27 -12.98
CA PRO A 219 1.15 21.68 -13.77
C PRO A 219 0.71 20.67 -14.83
N GLY A 220 1.67 19.92 -15.40
CA GLY A 220 1.41 18.91 -16.44
C GLY A 220 0.56 17.72 -15.99
N LYS A 221 0.24 17.60 -14.68
CA LYS A 221 -0.63 16.55 -14.13
C LYS A 221 -2.12 16.92 -14.10
N ALA A 222 -2.49 18.12 -14.53
CA ALA A 222 -3.87 18.61 -14.45
C ALA A 222 -4.86 17.76 -15.27
N GLU A 223 -4.50 17.40 -16.51
CA GLU A 223 -5.33 16.55 -17.37
C GLU A 223 -5.52 15.15 -16.76
N ASP A 224 -4.44 14.57 -16.24
CA ASP A 224 -4.48 13.27 -15.60
C ASP A 224 -5.35 13.29 -14.34
N ALA A 225 -5.27 14.34 -13.51
CA ALA A 225 -6.13 14.50 -12.34
C ALA A 225 -7.62 14.47 -12.71
N GLY A 226 -8.00 15.18 -13.79
CA GLY A 226 -9.37 15.17 -14.31
C GLY A 226 -9.82 13.79 -14.79
N LYS A 227 -8.96 13.05 -15.50
CA LYS A 227 -9.23 11.67 -15.94
C LYS A 227 -9.44 10.71 -14.77
N LEU A 228 -8.72 10.92 -13.66
CA LEU A 228 -8.87 10.13 -12.44
C LEU A 228 -10.15 10.46 -11.64
N GLY A 229 -10.83 11.56 -11.96
CA GLY A 229 -12.08 11.98 -11.35
C GLY A 229 -12.01 13.20 -10.44
N ALA A 230 -10.88 13.92 -10.40
CA ALA A 230 -10.80 15.17 -9.67
C ALA A 230 -11.60 16.28 -10.37
N GLU A 231 -12.41 17.02 -9.61
CA GLU A 231 -13.16 18.19 -10.10
C GLU A 231 -12.27 19.42 -10.24
N LYS A 232 -11.21 19.52 -9.44
CA LYS A 232 -10.29 20.67 -9.43
C LYS A 232 -8.85 20.21 -9.31
N PHE A 233 -7.97 21.00 -9.92
CA PHE A 233 -6.53 20.85 -9.82
C PHE A 233 -5.91 22.19 -9.47
N VAL A 234 -5.03 22.21 -8.46
CA VAL A 234 -4.40 23.43 -7.96
C VAL A 234 -2.88 23.24 -7.97
N VAL A 235 -2.18 24.16 -8.66
CA VAL A 235 -0.72 24.22 -8.66
C VAL A 235 -0.24 24.90 -7.39
N THR A 236 0.57 24.21 -6.60
CA THR A 236 0.96 24.65 -5.25
C THR A 236 2.26 25.46 -5.19
N ILE A 237 2.98 25.60 -6.30
CA ILE A 237 4.22 26.40 -6.36
C ILE A 237 3.96 27.86 -5.98
N ASP A 238 2.80 28.39 -6.39
CA ASP A 238 2.38 29.74 -6.04
C ASP A 238 1.41 29.69 -4.83
N PRO A 239 1.82 30.21 -3.67
CA PRO A 239 0.95 30.26 -2.48
C PRO A 239 -0.34 31.04 -2.69
N GLU A 240 -0.41 31.99 -3.62
CA GLU A 240 -1.62 32.74 -3.92
C GLU A 240 -2.76 31.84 -4.43
N ASN A 241 -2.45 30.70 -5.03
CA ASN A 241 -3.42 29.71 -5.47
C ASN A 241 -4.12 28.99 -4.29
N LEU A 242 -3.50 28.96 -3.11
CA LEU A 242 -4.01 28.27 -1.92
C LEU A 242 -4.87 29.18 -1.04
N ALA A 243 -4.59 30.48 -1.00
CA ALA A 243 -5.27 31.45 -0.14
C ALA A 243 -6.80 31.46 -0.31
N PRO A 244 -7.39 31.39 -1.52
CA PRO A 244 -8.85 31.35 -1.70
C PRO A 244 -9.51 30.09 -1.18
N LEU A 245 -8.73 29.05 -0.87
CA LEU A 245 -9.20 27.73 -0.42
C LEU A 245 -9.19 27.58 1.11
N ALA A 246 -8.85 28.65 1.85
CA ALA A 246 -8.85 28.62 3.31
C ALA A 246 -10.18 28.09 3.87
N ASN A 247 -10.10 27.21 4.87
CA ASN A 247 -11.24 26.59 5.54
C ASN A 247 -12.25 25.90 4.62
N SER A 248 -11.81 25.31 3.53
CA SER A 248 -12.69 24.80 2.47
C SER A 248 -12.88 23.28 2.46
N PHE A 249 -12.00 22.51 3.10
CA PHE A 249 -11.97 21.05 2.99
C PHE A 249 -12.42 20.37 4.29
N ASN A 250 -13.19 19.31 4.16
CA ASN A 250 -13.55 18.44 5.27
C ASN A 250 -12.36 17.54 5.66
N LEU A 251 -11.66 17.04 4.63
CA LEU A 251 -10.47 16.23 4.79
C LEU A 251 -9.44 16.60 3.71
N ILE A 252 -8.19 16.65 4.10
CA ILE A 252 -7.06 16.66 3.17
C ILE A 252 -6.20 15.45 3.46
N ILE A 253 -5.90 14.63 2.44
CA ILE A 253 -4.97 13.52 2.56
C ILE A 253 -3.64 13.91 1.92
N ASP A 254 -2.57 13.85 2.71
CA ASP A 254 -1.22 14.14 2.27
C ASP A 254 -0.48 12.85 1.93
N THR A 255 -0.19 12.67 0.64
CA THR A 255 0.46 11.47 0.10
C THR A 255 1.93 11.69 -0.27
N VAL A 256 2.48 12.85 0.10
CA VAL A 256 3.85 13.25 -0.30
C VAL A 256 4.86 12.78 0.73
N SER A 257 5.86 12.00 0.29
CA SER A 257 6.97 11.54 1.14
C SER A 257 8.18 12.49 1.13
N ALA A 258 8.22 13.50 0.25
CA ALA A 258 9.26 14.52 0.27
C ALA A 258 8.97 15.56 1.37
N ASN A 259 10.04 16.16 1.90
CA ASN A 259 9.92 17.22 2.90
C ASN A 259 9.19 18.44 2.31
N HIS A 260 8.11 18.87 2.96
CA HIS A 260 7.33 20.05 2.58
C HIS A 260 6.59 20.65 3.77
N ASP A 261 6.07 21.88 3.60
CA ASP A 261 5.32 22.58 4.66
C ASP A 261 3.85 22.11 4.69
N LEU A 262 3.39 21.61 5.84
CA LEU A 262 2.00 21.20 6.06
C LEU A 262 1.06 22.36 6.40
N ASN A 263 1.58 23.51 6.83
CA ASN A 263 0.77 24.62 7.32
C ASN A 263 -0.21 25.20 6.29
N PRO A 264 0.15 25.36 5.00
CA PRO A 264 -0.80 25.76 3.97
C PRO A 264 -2.01 24.83 3.88
N TYR A 265 -1.78 23.50 3.96
CA TYR A 265 -2.83 22.50 3.90
C TYR A 265 -3.70 22.51 5.16
N ILE A 266 -3.12 22.68 6.36
CA ILE A 266 -3.85 22.85 7.62
C ILE A 266 -4.77 24.08 7.53
N ASN A 267 -4.31 25.18 6.92
CA ASN A 267 -5.12 26.39 6.76
C ASN A 267 -6.33 26.17 5.83
N MET A 268 -6.20 25.28 4.85
CA MET A 268 -7.30 24.91 3.94
C MET A 268 -8.31 23.96 4.54
N VAL A 269 -7.95 23.19 5.55
CA VAL A 269 -8.90 22.35 6.33
C VAL A 269 -9.96 23.26 6.99
N GLY A 270 -11.22 22.89 6.90
CA GLY A 270 -12.36 23.61 7.46
C GLY A 270 -12.58 23.33 8.95
N LEU A 271 -13.67 23.89 9.48
CA LEU A 271 -14.10 23.67 10.86
C LEU A 271 -14.32 22.17 11.13
N ASN A 272 -13.72 21.65 12.21
CA ASN A 272 -13.74 20.24 12.60
C ASN A 272 -13.14 19.27 11.55
N GLY A 273 -12.47 19.78 10.53
CA GLY A 273 -11.85 18.95 9.49
C GLY A 273 -10.50 18.37 9.91
N VAL A 274 -9.92 17.57 9.05
CA VAL A 274 -8.71 16.82 9.33
C VAL A 274 -7.71 16.87 8.18
N LEU A 275 -6.44 17.03 8.50
CA LEU A 275 -5.32 16.72 7.61
C LEU A 275 -4.80 15.32 7.98
N VAL A 276 -4.88 14.38 7.05
CA VAL A 276 -4.37 13.01 7.24
C VAL A 276 -3.03 12.87 6.54
N VAL A 277 -2.01 12.44 7.27
CA VAL A 277 -0.66 12.20 6.74
C VAL A 277 -0.50 10.69 6.51
N VAL A 278 -0.21 10.32 5.27
CA VAL A 278 0.11 8.94 4.86
C VAL A 278 1.46 8.84 4.16
N GLY A 279 2.02 9.97 3.71
CA GLY A 279 3.42 10.07 3.28
C GLY A 279 4.37 10.10 4.49
N MET A 280 5.58 9.61 4.31
CA MET A 280 6.58 9.53 5.38
C MET A 280 7.87 10.26 4.96
N PRO A 281 7.95 11.60 5.19
CA PRO A 281 9.14 12.38 4.92
C PRO A 281 10.25 12.11 5.97
N GLU A 282 11.49 12.36 5.59
CA GLU A 282 12.66 12.17 6.47
C GLU A 282 12.72 13.18 7.62
N LEU A 283 12.29 14.42 7.39
CA LEU A 283 12.41 15.50 8.38
C LEU A 283 11.09 15.76 9.12
N PRO A 284 11.17 16.12 10.42
CA PRO A 284 9.99 16.51 11.18
C PRO A 284 9.32 17.77 10.60
N ALA A 285 7.99 17.79 10.57
CA ALA A 285 7.23 18.98 10.20
C ALA A 285 7.07 19.95 11.39
N THR A 286 7.16 21.26 11.11
CA THR A 286 6.80 22.31 12.08
C THR A 286 5.35 22.71 11.88
N ILE A 287 4.56 22.70 12.94
CA ILE A 287 3.13 23.01 12.91
C ILE A 287 2.82 24.28 13.71
N HIS A 288 2.07 25.19 13.11
CA HIS A 288 1.52 26.37 13.80
C HIS A 288 0.25 25.97 14.55
N GLN A 289 0.35 25.75 15.87
CA GLN A 289 -0.78 25.30 16.69
C GLN A 289 -2.01 26.20 16.60
N ALA A 290 -1.84 27.52 16.44
CA ALA A 290 -2.96 28.45 16.28
C ALA A 290 -3.88 28.06 15.11
N SER A 291 -3.33 27.55 14.02
CA SER A 291 -4.14 27.10 12.86
C SER A 291 -5.06 25.93 13.20
N LEU A 292 -4.67 25.08 14.14
CA LEU A 292 -5.49 23.97 14.64
C LEU A 292 -6.56 24.49 15.60
N ILE A 293 -6.16 25.32 16.58
CA ILE A 293 -7.02 25.81 17.66
C ILE A 293 -8.18 26.64 17.10
N MET A 294 -7.91 27.56 16.17
CA MET A 294 -8.90 28.51 15.65
C MET A 294 -10.02 27.88 14.81
N GLY A 295 -9.85 26.61 14.39
CA GLY A 295 -10.85 25.90 13.58
C GLY A 295 -11.23 24.53 14.15
N ASN A 296 -10.79 24.19 15.37
CA ASN A 296 -10.96 22.84 15.94
C ASN A 296 -10.53 21.75 14.95
N LYS A 297 -9.39 21.99 14.28
CA LYS A 297 -8.87 21.12 13.24
C LYS A 297 -7.99 20.03 13.84
N SER A 298 -7.85 18.93 13.13
CA SER A 298 -7.00 17.81 13.54
C SER A 298 -5.93 17.49 12.52
N ILE A 299 -4.81 16.92 12.98
CA ILE A 299 -3.84 16.19 12.15
C ILE A 299 -3.87 14.75 12.62
N ALA A 300 -3.96 13.82 11.68
CA ALA A 300 -4.01 12.39 11.97
C ALA A 300 -3.01 11.63 11.09
N GLY A 301 -2.39 10.59 11.65
CA GLY A 301 -1.64 9.60 10.89
C GLY A 301 -2.54 8.41 10.53
N SER A 302 -2.22 7.73 9.43
CA SER A 302 -2.83 6.46 9.04
C SER A 302 -1.78 5.56 8.41
N LEU A 303 -1.73 4.31 8.89
CA LEU A 303 -0.83 3.28 8.37
C LEU A 303 -1.69 2.17 7.78
N ILE A 304 -1.62 1.95 6.45
CA ILE A 304 -2.35 0.87 5.77
C ILE A 304 -3.74 0.61 6.38
N GLY A 305 -4.18 -0.63 6.51
CA GLY A 305 -5.41 -1.03 7.22
C GLY A 305 -5.31 -2.47 7.73
N GLY A 306 -6.21 -2.88 8.62
CA GLY A 306 -6.34 -4.25 9.07
C GLY A 306 -6.85 -5.18 7.96
N ILE A 307 -6.81 -6.49 8.21
CA ILE A 307 -7.18 -7.49 7.19
C ILE A 307 -8.66 -7.35 6.77
N ALA A 308 -9.56 -7.20 7.74
CA ALA A 308 -10.99 -7.04 7.44
C ALA A 308 -11.27 -5.76 6.64
N GLU A 309 -10.62 -4.65 7.00
CA GLU A 309 -10.76 -3.38 6.29
C GLU A 309 -10.15 -3.44 4.89
N THR A 310 -9.03 -4.16 4.72
CA THR A 310 -8.43 -4.37 3.40
C THR A 310 -9.34 -5.23 2.50
N GLN A 311 -10.00 -6.25 3.05
CA GLN A 311 -11.00 -7.02 2.31
C GLN A 311 -12.18 -6.15 1.88
N GLU A 312 -12.70 -5.33 2.78
CA GLU A 312 -13.79 -4.39 2.48
C GLU A 312 -13.38 -3.40 1.37
N MET A 313 -12.16 -2.87 1.42
CA MET A 313 -11.62 -1.98 0.38
C MET A 313 -11.57 -2.68 -0.98
N LEU A 314 -11.13 -3.95 -1.04
CA LEU A 314 -11.10 -4.72 -2.28
C LEU A 314 -12.52 -4.96 -2.83
N ASP A 315 -13.47 -5.27 -1.96
CA ASP A 315 -14.87 -5.45 -2.34
C ASP A 315 -15.50 -4.15 -2.85
N PHE A 316 -15.24 -3.02 -2.15
CA PHE A 316 -15.63 -1.67 -2.57
C PHE A 316 -15.05 -1.31 -3.95
N CYS A 317 -13.75 -1.52 -4.13
CA CYS A 317 -13.07 -1.23 -5.40
C CYS A 317 -13.63 -2.08 -6.55
N ALA A 318 -13.93 -3.37 -6.31
CA ALA A 318 -14.54 -4.25 -7.30
C ALA A 318 -15.95 -3.80 -7.67
N GLU A 319 -16.77 -3.37 -6.70
CA GLU A 319 -18.12 -2.88 -6.92
C GLU A 319 -18.16 -1.58 -7.74
N HIS A 320 -17.18 -0.69 -7.50
CA HIS A 320 -17.12 0.61 -8.16
C HIS A 320 -16.19 0.65 -9.40
N GLY A 321 -15.61 -0.50 -9.78
CA GLY A 321 -14.69 -0.57 -10.92
C GLY A 321 -13.39 0.20 -10.71
N VAL A 322 -12.93 0.34 -9.46
CA VAL A 322 -11.71 1.05 -9.12
C VAL A 322 -10.52 0.09 -9.14
N VAL A 323 -9.55 0.36 -9.99
CA VAL A 323 -8.24 -0.32 -10.04
C VAL A 323 -7.14 0.72 -10.20
N ALA A 324 -5.89 0.35 -9.90
CA ALA A 324 -4.75 1.21 -10.14
C ALA A 324 -4.44 1.32 -11.65
N ASP A 325 -3.94 2.48 -12.08
CA ASP A 325 -3.37 2.64 -13.42
C ASP A 325 -1.92 2.14 -13.37
N VAL A 326 -1.59 1.15 -14.20
CA VAL A 326 -0.34 0.40 -14.10
C VAL A 326 0.41 0.30 -15.43
N GLU A 327 1.74 0.27 -15.34
CA GLU A 327 2.65 -0.19 -16.37
C GLU A 327 3.13 -1.58 -15.97
N VAL A 328 2.77 -2.61 -16.75
CA VAL A 328 3.20 -3.99 -16.48
C VAL A 328 4.60 -4.20 -17.07
N ILE A 329 5.49 -4.75 -16.26
CA ILE A 329 6.89 -4.98 -16.61
C ILE A 329 7.30 -6.45 -16.39
N SER A 330 8.38 -6.85 -17.02
CA SER A 330 9.05 -8.13 -16.71
C SER A 330 10.00 -7.97 -15.50
N PRO A 331 10.37 -9.06 -14.82
CA PRO A 331 11.34 -9.01 -13.72
C PRO A 331 12.70 -8.41 -14.10
N ALA A 332 13.12 -8.55 -15.35
CA ALA A 332 14.37 -7.98 -15.84
C ALA A 332 14.38 -6.44 -15.86
N GLN A 333 13.22 -5.79 -15.69
CA GLN A 333 13.06 -4.34 -15.72
C GLN A 333 12.90 -3.73 -14.31
N ILE A 334 13.10 -4.49 -13.24
CA ILE A 334 12.93 -4.00 -11.85
C ILE A 334 13.81 -2.78 -11.58
N GLU A 335 15.08 -2.80 -11.97
CA GLU A 335 16.01 -1.68 -11.78
C GLU A 335 15.56 -0.42 -12.50
N GLU A 336 15.17 -0.55 -13.78
CA GLU A 336 14.64 0.56 -14.56
C GLU A 336 13.37 1.13 -13.94
N ALA A 337 12.48 0.26 -13.47
CA ALA A 337 11.23 0.67 -12.81
C ALA A 337 11.49 1.39 -11.50
N TYR A 338 12.47 0.97 -10.70
CA TYR A 338 12.90 1.67 -9.48
C TYR A 338 13.40 3.08 -9.81
N ASP A 339 14.31 3.19 -10.78
CA ASP A 339 14.83 4.49 -11.22
C ASP A 339 13.74 5.44 -11.74
N ARG A 340 12.79 4.93 -12.52
CA ARG A 340 11.67 5.71 -13.05
C ARG A 340 10.69 6.09 -11.93
N THR A 341 10.47 5.22 -10.95
CA THR A 341 9.62 5.52 -9.79
C THR A 341 10.19 6.66 -8.95
N ILE A 342 11.51 6.64 -8.66
CA ILE A 342 12.21 7.71 -7.95
C ILE A 342 12.09 9.05 -8.69
N LYS A 343 12.16 9.02 -10.03
CA LYS A 343 12.03 10.21 -10.89
C LYS A 343 10.57 10.65 -11.11
N ALA A 344 9.59 9.96 -10.50
CA ALA A 344 8.16 10.15 -10.74
C ALA A 344 7.75 10.04 -12.23
N ASP A 345 8.48 9.21 -12.99
CA ASP A 345 8.27 8.91 -14.40
C ASP A 345 7.47 7.61 -14.59
N VAL A 346 6.27 7.57 -14.05
CA VAL A 346 5.31 6.46 -14.19
C VAL A 346 3.87 6.97 -14.01
N ARG A 347 2.91 6.35 -14.68
CA ARG A 347 1.47 6.68 -14.59
C ARG A 347 0.63 5.42 -14.31
N TYR A 348 0.49 5.00 -13.03
CA TYR A 348 1.07 5.59 -11.78
C TYR A 348 1.88 4.58 -11.01
N ARG A 349 1.77 3.30 -11.33
CA ARG A 349 2.41 2.19 -10.62
C ARG A 349 3.06 1.23 -11.61
N PHE A 350 4.21 0.67 -11.24
CA PHE A 350 4.73 -0.50 -11.91
C PHE A 350 4.21 -1.77 -11.27
N VAL A 351 3.94 -2.77 -12.09
CA VAL A 351 3.55 -4.11 -11.66
C VAL A 351 4.37 -5.14 -12.43
N ILE A 352 5.03 -6.01 -11.70
CA ILE A 352 5.84 -7.07 -12.26
C ILE A 352 4.93 -8.25 -12.65
N ASP A 353 4.99 -8.69 -13.91
CA ASP A 353 4.39 -9.95 -14.36
C ASP A 353 5.28 -11.13 -13.93
N MET A 354 4.81 -11.84 -12.88
CA MET A 354 5.52 -12.98 -12.31
C MET A 354 5.13 -14.31 -12.97
N LYS A 355 4.17 -14.35 -13.90
CA LYS A 355 3.71 -15.60 -14.57
C LYS A 355 4.83 -16.22 -15.38
N ASN A 356 5.68 -15.39 -15.98
CA ASN A 356 6.78 -15.80 -16.85
C ASN A 356 8.17 -15.59 -16.20
N ALA A 357 8.25 -15.48 -14.88
CA ALA A 357 9.49 -15.25 -14.13
C ALA A 357 10.24 -16.53 -13.84
#